data_564b95e71bf290ad86909de80a0d5aaf
#
_entry.id   564b95e71bf290ad86909de80a0d5aaf
#
_cell.length_a   1.000
_cell.length_b   1.000
_cell.length_c   1.000
_cell.angle_alpha   90.00
_cell.angle_beta   90.00
_cell.angle_gamma   90.00
#
_symmetry.space_group_name_H-M   'P 1'
#
loop_
_entity.id
_entity.type
_entity.pdbx_description
1 polymer ?
#
loop_
_entity_poly.entity_id
_entity_poly.type
_entity_poly.pdbx_seq_one_letter_code
_entity_poly.pdbx_strand_id
1 'polypeptide(L)'
;RKIMGKEVKKFGYSCKLDRVVDGDTCDALIDLGFNTFVKKRIRFYGVDTWESRTRDLEEKKKGLAAKAYVKDLLENSDDGKFSIISHGTGKYGRVLGELFVKGHEQSVNELLKENGHAYEYHGEKKKEFGG
;
A
#
# COMPACT_ATOMS: atom_id res chain seq x y z
N ARG A 1 -25.45 -1.35 8.93
CA ARG A 1 -24.70 -2.16 8.66
C ARG A 1 -24.98 -3.33 9.41
N LYS A 2 -24.99 -4.18 9.00
CA LYS A 2 -25.31 -5.21 9.61
C LYS A 2 -24.37 -5.62 10.35
N ILE A 3 -24.31 -5.55 11.09
CA ILE A 3 -23.37 -5.86 11.72
C ILE A 3 -23.53 -6.98 12.34
N MET A 4 -24.27 -7.22 12.55
CA MET A 4 -24.37 -8.06 13.18
C MET A 4 -24.40 -9.21 12.89
N GLY A 5 -24.19 -9.78 13.23
CA GLY A 5 -24.32 -10.96 13.03
C GLY A 5 -23.67 -11.47 11.99
N LYS A 6 -23.55 -11.07 11.14
CA LYS A 6 -23.07 -11.55 10.12
C LYS A 6 -21.71 -11.43 10.09
N GLU A 7 -21.08 -11.62 9.15
CA GLU A 7 -19.75 -11.52 9.09
C GLU A 7 -19.32 -10.15 9.28
N VAL A 8 -18.22 -9.90 9.87
CA VAL A 8 -17.69 -8.58 10.07
C VAL A 8 -16.86 -8.22 8.87
N LYS A 9 -17.27 -7.21 8.13
CA LYS A 9 -16.52 -6.80 7.00
C LYS A 9 -15.36 -5.93 7.43
N LYS A 10 -14.27 -6.02 6.71
CA LYS A 10 -13.14 -5.15 6.99
C LYS A 10 -13.52 -3.72 6.68
N PHE A 11 -12.89 -2.81 7.38
CA PHE A 11 -13.21 -1.41 7.21
C PHE A 11 -12.54 -0.84 5.97
N GLY A 12 -13.33 -0.17 5.15
CA GLY A 12 -12.85 0.51 3.95
C GLY A 12 -12.89 2.01 4.15
N TYR A 13 -11.88 2.69 3.61
CA TYR A 13 -11.78 4.14 3.75
C TYR A 13 -11.35 4.77 2.42
N SER A 14 -11.84 5.99 2.18
CA SER A 14 -11.38 6.78 1.04
C SER A 14 -10.14 7.56 1.46
N CYS A 15 -9.20 7.69 0.57
CA CYS A 15 -7.92 8.33 0.86
C CYS A 15 -7.51 9.28 -0.24
N LYS A 16 -6.68 10.25 0.11
CA LYS A 16 -6.04 11.13 -0.85
C LYS A 16 -4.54 11.03 -0.64
N LEU A 17 -3.81 10.76 -1.69
CA LEU A 17 -2.37 10.58 -1.61
C LEU A 17 -1.67 11.86 -1.20
N ASP A 18 -0.73 11.75 -0.24
CA ASP A 18 0.17 12.84 0.08
C ASP A 18 1.49 12.60 -0.67
N ARG A 19 2.12 11.45 -0.44
CA ARG A 19 3.31 11.10 -1.20
C ARG A 19 3.58 9.61 -1.10
N VAL A 20 4.28 9.08 -2.10
CA VAL A 20 4.75 7.70 -2.08
C VAL A 20 6.13 7.70 -1.43
N VAL A 21 6.31 6.88 -0.40
CA VAL A 21 7.56 6.80 0.35
C VAL A 21 8.47 5.73 -0.25
N ASP A 22 7.91 4.55 -0.50
CA ASP A 22 8.61 3.43 -1.10
C ASP A 22 7.60 2.65 -1.94
N GLY A 23 8.04 1.59 -2.59
CA GLY A 23 7.13 0.77 -3.40
C GLY A 23 6.04 0.09 -2.61
N ASP A 24 6.18 0.01 -1.28
CA ASP A 24 5.19 -0.64 -0.42
C ASP A 24 4.68 0.27 0.70
N THR A 25 4.91 1.57 0.60
CA THR A 25 4.54 2.50 1.68
C THR A 25 4.21 3.87 1.11
N CYS A 26 3.12 4.45 1.56
CA CYS A 26 2.76 5.82 1.18
C CYS A 26 2.18 6.57 2.37
N ASP A 27 2.19 7.90 2.27
CA ASP A 27 1.53 8.75 3.24
C ASP A 27 0.26 9.28 2.59
N ALA A 28 -0.84 9.27 3.31
CA ALA A 28 -2.12 9.70 2.76
C ALA A 28 -3.02 10.30 3.83
N LEU A 29 -3.98 11.09 3.37
CA LEU A 29 -5.02 11.62 4.22
C LEU A 29 -6.17 10.65 4.13
N ILE A 30 -6.60 10.10 5.25
CA ILE A 30 -7.66 9.10 5.31
C ILE A 30 -8.94 9.74 5.83
N ASP A 31 -10.03 9.53 5.10
CA ASP A 31 -11.32 10.06 5.47
C ASP A 31 -11.99 9.09 6.43
N LEU A 32 -12.19 9.53 7.66
CA LEU A 32 -12.80 8.70 8.69
C LEU A 32 -14.32 8.93 8.78
N GLY A 33 -14.85 9.78 7.90
CA GLY A 33 -16.26 10.12 7.95
C GLY A 33 -16.50 11.31 8.88
N PHE A 34 -17.70 11.85 8.82
CA PHE A 34 -18.09 12.98 9.66
C PHE A 34 -17.17 14.18 9.53
N ASN A 35 -16.61 14.39 8.34
CA ASN A 35 -15.66 15.47 8.08
C ASN A 35 -14.39 15.37 8.93
N THR A 36 -14.03 14.15 9.31
CA THR A 36 -12.83 13.90 10.11
C THR A 36 -11.81 13.20 9.25
N PHE A 37 -10.61 13.76 9.19
CA PHE A 37 -9.53 13.20 8.39
C PHE A 37 -8.29 13.03 9.24
N VAL A 38 -7.48 12.03 8.91
CA VAL A 38 -6.23 11.81 9.62
C VAL A 38 -5.15 11.52 8.58
N LYS A 39 -3.94 12.06 8.80
CA LYS A 39 -2.83 11.76 7.93
C LYS A 39 -2.08 10.59 8.53
N LYS A 40 -1.89 9.55 7.77
CA LYS A 40 -1.23 8.34 8.25
C LYS A 40 -0.29 7.77 7.20
N ARG A 41 0.71 7.06 7.68
CA ARG A 41 1.56 6.27 6.81
C ARG A 41 0.91 4.90 6.63
N ILE A 42 0.77 4.47 5.38
CA ILE A 42 0.12 3.22 5.03
C ILE A 42 1.18 2.28 4.51
N ARG A 43 1.32 1.11 5.16
CA ARG A 43 2.20 0.04 4.72
C ARG A 43 1.31 -0.95 3.96
N PHE A 44 1.71 -1.31 2.76
CA PHE A 44 0.88 -2.18 1.91
C PHE A 44 0.87 -3.59 2.50
N TYR A 45 -0.30 -4.07 2.80
CA TYR A 45 -0.47 -5.36 3.47
C TYR A 45 -0.10 -6.52 2.57
N GLY A 46 0.62 -7.47 3.12
CA GLY A 46 0.90 -8.73 2.45
C GLY A 46 2.01 -8.72 1.43
N VAL A 47 2.68 -7.61 1.23
CA VAL A 47 3.74 -7.52 0.22
C VAL A 47 4.95 -6.79 0.76
N ASP A 48 6.08 -7.04 0.13
CA ASP A 48 7.31 -6.30 0.41
C ASP A 48 7.99 -6.03 -0.92
N THR A 49 8.58 -4.86 -1.08
CA THR A 49 9.31 -4.51 -2.28
C THR A 49 10.80 -4.44 -1.97
N TRP A 50 11.60 -4.41 -3.03
CA TRP A 50 13.03 -4.33 -2.84
C TRP A 50 13.42 -2.94 -2.33
N GLU A 51 14.55 -2.88 -1.63
CA GLU A 51 14.98 -1.65 -0.99
C GLU A 51 15.42 -0.62 -2.02
N SER A 52 14.91 0.60 -1.93
CA SER A 52 15.30 1.66 -2.85
C SER A 52 16.46 2.50 -2.31
N ARG A 53 16.81 2.33 -1.01
CA ARG A 53 17.88 3.10 -0.41
C ARG A 53 19.03 2.21 0.03
N THR A 54 19.38 1.23 -0.77
CA THR A 54 20.44 0.29 -0.48
C THR A 54 21.68 0.64 -1.30
N ARG A 55 22.84 0.08 -0.90
CA ARG A 55 24.06 0.26 -1.68
C ARG A 55 24.14 -0.73 -2.84
N ASP A 56 23.33 -1.78 -2.82
CA ASP A 56 23.29 -2.74 -3.93
C ASP A 56 22.57 -2.09 -5.09
N LEU A 57 23.26 -1.81 -6.16
CA LEU A 57 22.71 -1.05 -7.28
C LEU A 57 21.58 -1.79 -8.00
N GLU A 58 21.66 -3.11 -8.09
CA GLU A 58 20.60 -3.88 -8.74
C GLU A 58 19.33 -3.88 -7.88
N GLU A 59 19.48 -4.06 -6.59
CA GLU A 59 18.35 -4.01 -5.67
C GLU A 59 17.74 -2.62 -5.66
N LYS A 60 18.57 -1.58 -5.65
CA LYS A 60 18.10 -0.20 -5.65
C LYS A 60 17.30 0.08 -6.92
N LYS A 61 17.74 -0.44 -8.06
CA LYS A 61 17.05 -0.24 -9.30
C LYS A 61 15.65 -0.86 -9.26
N LYS A 62 15.54 -2.07 -8.71
CA LYS A 62 14.25 -2.72 -8.57
C LYS A 62 13.36 -1.99 -7.57
N GLY A 63 13.93 -1.50 -6.49
CA GLY A 63 13.17 -0.73 -5.50
C GLY A 63 12.65 0.58 -6.06
N LEU A 64 13.48 1.28 -6.84
CA LEU A 64 13.05 2.52 -7.47
C LEU A 64 11.99 2.26 -8.55
N ALA A 65 12.08 1.14 -9.26
CA ALA A 65 11.09 0.78 -10.26
C ALA A 65 9.74 0.51 -9.61
N ALA A 66 9.73 -0.18 -8.47
CA ALA A 66 8.50 -0.44 -7.74
C ALA A 66 7.89 0.87 -7.23
N LYS A 67 8.73 1.77 -6.71
CA LYS A 67 8.26 3.05 -6.23
C LYS A 67 7.65 3.88 -7.36
N ALA A 68 8.29 3.89 -8.53
CA ALA A 68 7.79 4.62 -9.68
C ALA A 68 6.46 4.06 -10.17
N TYR A 69 6.32 2.73 -10.16
CA TYR A 69 5.10 2.08 -10.57
C TYR A 69 3.93 2.47 -9.66
N VAL A 70 4.14 2.43 -8.35
CA VAL A 70 3.11 2.78 -7.38
C VAL A 70 2.77 4.27 -7.48
N LYS A 71 3.80 5.10 -7.65
CA LYS A 71 3.59 6.54 -7.77
C LYS A 71 2.71 6.83 -8.97
N ASP A 72 2.98 6.19 -10.09
CA ASP A 72 2.20 6.39 -11.30
C ASP A 72 0.75 5.94 -11.08
N LEU A 73 0.53 4.79 -10.47
CA LEU A 73 -0.81 4.31 -10.21
C LEU A 73 -1.58 5.25 -9.30
N LEU A 74 -0.97 5.67 -8.21
CA LEU A 74 -1.70 6.46 -7.21
C LEU A 74 -1.87 7.93 -7.62
N GLU A 75 -0.89 8.49 -8.29
CA GLU A 75 -0.98 9.91 -8.67
C GLU A 75 -1.87 10.13 -9.86
N ASN A 76 -1.85 9.20 -10.80
CA ASN A 76 -2.55 9.41 -12.07
C ASN A 76 -3.93 8.76 -12.13
N SER A 77 -4.32 7.98 -11.13
CA SER A 77 -5.66 7.43 -11.10
C SER A 77 -6.50 8.32 -10.22
N ASP A 78 -7.52 8.90 -10.77
CA ASP A 78 -8.51 9.69 -10.03
C ASP A 78 -7.87 10.81 -9.17
N ASP A 79 -6.87 11.47 -9.74
CA ASP A 79 -6.27 12.67 -9.11
C ASP A 79 -5.76 12.40 -7.69
N GLY A 80 -5.10 11.28 -7.52
CA GLY A 80 -4.50 10.92 -6.23
C GLY A 80 -5.48 10.32 -5.24
N LYS A 81 -6.71 10.07 -5.65
CA LYS A 81 -7.69 9.46 -4.76
C LYS A 81 -7.66 7.95 -4.90
N PHE A 82 -7.76 7.26 -3.79
CA PHE A 82 -7.80 5.81 -3.79
C PHE A 82 -8.54 5.34 -2.54
N SER A 83 -8.80 4.06 -2.45
CA SER A 83 -9.47 3.48 -1.30
C SER A 83 -8.57 2.45 -0.66
N ILE A 84 -8.75 2.22 0.63
CA ILE A 84 -8.03 1.14 1.29
C ILE A 84 -9.01 0.27 2.05
N ILE A 85 -8.64 -1.00 2.20
CA ILE A 85 -9.28 -1.88 3.17
C ILE A 85 -8.25 -2.09 4.27
N SER A 86 -8.61 -1.76 5.49
CA SER A 86 -7.69 -1.80 6.62
C SER A 86 -7.53 -3.22 7.15
N HIS A 87 -6.29 -3.64 7.39
CA HIS A 87 -5.98 -4.90 8.02
C HIS A 87 -5.38 -4.65 9.41
N GLY A 88 -5.63 -3.48 9.97
CA GLY A 88 -5.17 -3.15 11.31
C GLY A 88 -3.96 -2.24 11.30
N THR A 89 -3.29 -2.20 12.43
CA THR A 89 -2.15 -1.31 12.61
C THR A 89 -0.88 -2.14 12.73
N GLY A 90 0.13 -1.76 12.03
CA GLY A 90 1.41 -2.43 12.09
C GLY A 90 2.38 -1.71 13.02
N LYS A 91 3.68 -1.99 12.85
CA LYS A 91 4.70 -1.39 13.68
C LYS A 91 4.72 0.12 13.48
N TYR A 92 5.09 0.83 14.51
CA TYR A 92 5.23 2.29 14.45
C TYR A 92 3.94 3.04 14.10
N GLY A 93 2.80 2.43 14.37
CA GLY A 93 1.51 3.08 14.15
C GLY A 93 1.10 3.18 12.69
N ARG A 94 1.77 2.45 11.79
CA ARG A 94 1.38 2.47 10.38
C ARG A 94 0.10 1.68 10.17
N VAL A 95 -0.72 2.16 9.25
CA VAL A 95 -1.92 1.44 8.86
C VAL A 95 -1.53 0.34 7.87
N LEU A 96 -2.01 -0.88 8.07
CA LEU A 96 -1.78 -1.95 7.11
C LEU A 96 -2.97 -1.98 6.17
N GLY A 97 -2.75 -1.79 4.90
CA GLY A 97 -3.85 -1.66 3.97
C GLY A 97 -3.68 -2.33 2.64
N GLU A 98 -4.82 -2.71 2.06
CA GLU A 98 -4.89 -3.08 0.67
C GLU A 98 -5.41 -1.87 -0.07
N LEU A 99 -4.73 -1.44 -1.12
CA LEU A 99 -5.06 -0.21 -1.84
C LEU A 99 -5.78 -0.52 -3.14
N PHE A 100 -6.79 0.25 -3.45
CA PHE A 100 -7.56 0.07 -4.68
C PHE A 100 -7.66 1.40 -5.41
N VAL A 101 -7.36 1.39 -6.70
CA VAL A 101 -7.42 2.58 -7.53
C VAL A 101 -8.47 2.41 -8.60
N LYS A 102 -9.02 3.53 -9.07
CA LYS A 102 -10.05 3.52 -10.07
C LYS A 102 -9.52 2.88 -11.36
N GLY A 103 -10.32 2.06 -11.98
CA GLY A 103 -9.94 1.43 -13.23
C GLY A 103 -9.27 0.07 -13.09
N HIS A 104 -9.03 -0.38 -11.87
CA HIS A 104 -8.40 -1.68 -11.65
C HIS A 104 -9.24 -2.49 -10.67
N GLU A 105 -9.50 -3.75 -10.99
CA GLU A 105 -10.24 -4.61 -10.07
C GLU A 105 -9.34 -5.17 -8.99
N GLN A 106 -8.08 -5.41 -9.31
CA GLN A 106 -7.15 -5.94 -8.34
C GLN A 106 -6.57 -4.83 -7.50
N SER A 107 -6.18 -5.15 -6.27
CA SER A 107 -5.53 -4.18 -5.41
C SER A 107 -4.16 -3.81 -5.97
N VAL A 108 -3.65 -2.66 -5.58
CA VAL A 108 -2.30 -2.26 -5.93
C VAL A 108 -1.31 -3.30 -5.39
N ASN A 109 -1.61 -3.88 -4.21
CA ASN A 109 -0.79 -4.93 -3.61
C ASN A 109 -0.64 -6.12 -4.57
N GLU A 110 -1.76 -6.56 -5.17
CA GLU A 110 -1.71 -7.67 -6.12
C GLU A 110 -1.02 -7.28 -7.42
N LEU A 111 -1.26 -6.07 -7.90
CA LEU A 111 -0.63 -5.59 -9.12
C LEU A 111 0.88 -5.52 -8.97
N LEU A 112 1.38 -5.15 -7.79
CA LEU A 112 2.81 -5.14 -7.53
C LEU A 112 3.41 -6.54 -7.66
N LYS A 113 2.72 -7.54 -7.12
CA LYS A 113 3.23 -8.92 -7.21
C LYS A 113 3.17 -9.43 -8.65
N GLU A 114 2.09 -9.15 -9.35
CA GLU A 114 1.95 -9.63 -10.72
C GLU A 114 2.97 -9.02 -11.67
N ASN A 115 3.39 -7.81 -11.41
CA ASN A 115 4.35 -7.14 -12.27
C ASN A 115 5.79 -7.30 -11.79
N GLY A 116 6.02 -8.19 -10.82
CA GLY A 116 7.38 -8.50 -10.39
C GLY A 116 8.03 -7.45 -9.51
N HIS A 117 7.25 -6.50 -8.99
CA HIS A 117 7.79 -5.44 -8.15
C HIS A 117 7.80 -5.78 -6.66
N ALA A 118 7.06 -6.81 -6.27
CA ALA A 118 6.95 -7.17 -4.86
C ALA A 118 6.78 -8.67 -4.71
N TYR A 119 7.05 -9.18 -3.51
CA TYR A 119 6.78 -10.57 -3.19
C TYR A 119 5.87 -10.62 -1.96
N GLU A 120 5.24 -11.77 -1.75
CA GLU A 120 4.32 -11.91 -0.64
C GLU A 120 5.07 -11.90 0.68
N TYR A 121 4.57 -11.16 1.67
CA TYR A 121 5.28 -10.98 2.91
C TYR A 121 4.28 -10.70 4.04
N HIS A 122 4.38 -11.46 5.13
CA HIS A 122 3.47 -11.32 6.26
C HIS A 122 4.24 -11.21 7.58
N GLY A 123 5.38 -10.54 7.56
CA GLY A 123 6.14 -10.30 8.79
C GLY A 123 7.24 -11.28 9.06
N GLU A 124 7.42 -12.29 8.18
CA GLU A 124 8.51 -13.22 8.34
C GLU A 124 9.84 -12.56 7.98
N LYS A 125 10.91 -13.30 8.02
CA LYS A 125 12.21 -12.72 7.67
C LYS A 125 12.19 -12.21 6.25
N LYS A 126 12.68 -11.00 6.06
CA LYS A 126 12.71 -10.40 4.74
C LYS A 126 13.63 -11.16 3.81
N LYS A 127 13.24 -11.32 2.54
CA LYS A 127 14.06 -12.02 1.58
C LYS A 127 15.30 -11.22 1.25
N GLU A 128 16.40 -11.94 1.03
CA GLU A 128 17.61 -11.29 0.57
C GLU A 128 17.55 -11.14 -0.93
N PHE A 129 18.03 -10.02 -1.45
CA PHE A 129 18.03 -9.78 -2.87
C PHE A 129 18.97 -10.77 -3.56
N GLY A 130 18.50 -11.38 -4.63
CA GLY A 130 19.31 -12.33 -5.39
C GLY A 130 19.36 -13.74 -4.80
N GLY A 131 18.68 -13.92 -3.67
CA GLY A 131 18.70 -15.22 -2.99
C GLY A 131 17.53 -16.13 -3.23
#